data_95715e0be147e3c2a8f9abaca0880137
#
_entry.id   95715e0be147e3c2a8f9abaca0880137
#
_cell.length_a   1.000
_cell.length_b   1.000
_cell.length_c   1.000
_cell.angle_alpha   90.00
_cell.angle_beta   90.00
_cell.angle_gamma   90.00
#
_symmetry.space_group_name_H-M   'P 1'
#
loop_
_entity.id
_entity.type
_entity.pdbx_description
1 polymer ?
#
loop_
_entity_poly.entity_id
_entity_poly.type
_entity_poly.pdbx_seq_one_letter_code
_entity_poly.pdbx_strand_id
1 'polypeptide(L)'
;MLLKNKTAIITGCNRGIGKAILETFANNGADVFACVRKETEGFSEDIRILSQRTGVSITPVYFDFVEKDQVYGGIKTIISSKKRIDVLVNNAGIASGSLFQMTPLHELKNVFEINYFSQILFMQGISRYMSRSKAGSIVNIASTSGLIGESGTMSYGSSKAALIYATKTIASELGKFNIRVNAIAPSVTRTDMYDQMDEKARNKLIESSALKRPCEPVEVANVALFLA
;
A
#
# COMPACT_ATOMS: atom_id res chain seq x y z
N MET A 1 -6.29 -22.14 -1.51
CA MET A 1 -5.35 -21.02 -1.74
C MET A 1 -5.94 -20.14 -2.84
N LEU A 2 -6.38 -18.93 -2.46
CA LEU A 2 -7.12 -18.01 -3.36
C LEU A 2 -6.23 -17.37 -4.43
N LEU A 3 -4.92 -17.25 -4.17
CA LEU A 3 -3.95 -16.63 -5.07
C LEU A 3 -2.94 -17.61 -5.67
N LYS A 4 -3.26 -18.90 -5.70
CA LYS A 4 -2.38 -19.91 -6.31
C LYS A 4 -2.07 -19.56 -7.77
N ASN A 5 -0.79 -19.59 -8.14
CA ASN A 5 -0.27 -19.21 -9.46
C ASN A 5 -0.50 -17.74 -9.84
N LYS A 6 -0.73 -16.86 -8.87
CA LYS A 6 -0.81 -15.41 -9.07
C LYS A 6 0.49 -14.75 -8.65
N THR A 7 0.82 -13.64 -9.30
CA THR A 7 1.95 -12.79 -8.92
C THR A 7 1.42 -11.44 -8.43
N ALA A 8 1.78 -11.09 -7.21
CA ALA A 8 1.43 -9.83 -6.58
C ALA A 8 2.65 -8.91 -6.43
N ILE A 9 2.43 -7.61 -6.47
CA ILE A 9 3.37 -6.57 -6.07
C ILE A 9 2.79 -5.92 -4.82
N ILE A 10 3.59 -5.78 -3.76
CA ILE A 10 3.17 -5.14 -2.52
C ILE A 10 4.21 -4.09 -2.14
N THR A 11 3.81 -2.81 -2.01
CA THR A 11 4.71 -1.73 -1.62
C THR A 11 4.64 -1.49 -0.11
N GLY A 12 5.80 -1.18 0.52
CA GLY A 12 5.87 -0.92 1.96
C GLY A 12 5.55 -2.13 2.83
N CYS A 13 6.02 -3.31 2.45
CA CYS A 13 5.63 -4.59 3.06
C CYS A 13 6.57 -5.09 4.17
N ASN A 14 7.49 -4.26 4.67
CA ASN A 14 8.40 -4.64 5.75
C ASN A 14 7.79 -4.55 7.16
N ARG A 15 6.63 -3.91 7.34
CA ARG A 15 5.95 -3.74 8.63
C ARG A 15 4.46 -3.44 8.47
N GLY A 16 3.75 -3.43 9.60
CA GLY A 16 2.36 -2.98 9.69
C GLY A 16 1.41 -3.69 8.70
N ILE A 17 0.53 -2.93 8.08
CA ILE A 17 -0.47 -3.42 7.11
C ILE A 17 0.22 -4.13 5.93
N GLY A 18 1.29 -3.55 5.40
CA GLY A 18 2.00 -4.13 4.26
C GLY A 18 2.61 -5.51 4.56
N LYS A 19 3.19 -5.70 5.76
CA LYS A 19 3.69 -7.01 6.22
C LYS A 19 2.55 -8.02 6.35
N ALA A 20 1.44 -7.62 6.95
CA ALA A 20 0.27 -8.48 7.07
C ALA A 20 -0.31 -8.90 5.69
N ILE A 21 -0.32 -7.99 4.72
CA ILE A 21 -0.73 -8.30 3.33
C ILE A 21 0.27 -9.28 2.69
N LEU A 22 1.57 -9.06 2.83
CA LEU A 22 2.60 -9.96 2.32
C LEU A 22 2.42 -11.39 2.87
N GLU A 23 2.29 -11.53 4.17
CA GLU A 23 2.07 -12.82 4.83
C GLU A 23 0.77 -13.49 4.39
N THR A 24 -0.33 -12.71 4.31
CA THR A 24 -1.63 -13.21 3.88
C THR A 24 -1.60 -13.70 2.43
N PHE A 25 -0.98 -12.95 1.53
CA PHE A 25 -0.89 -13.31 0.11
C PHE A 25 0.01 -14.53 -0.11
N ALA A 26 1.17 -14.59 0.55
CA ALA A 26 2.07 -15.74 0.49
C ALA A 26 1.39 -17.01 1.02
N ASN A 27 0.70 -16.93 2.17
CA ASN A 27 -0.08 -18.05 2.72
C ASN A 27 -1.24 -18.49 1.81
N ASN A 28 -1.69 -17.63 0.89
CA ASN A 28 -2.70 -17.95 -0.12
C ASN A 28 -2.10 -18.35 -1.48
N GLY A 29 -0.77 -18.53 -1.56
CA GLY A 29 -0.10 -19.13 -2.72
C GLY A 29 0.34 -18.13 -3.79
N ALA A 30 0.40 -16.83 -3.50
CA ALA A 30 0.91 -15.83 -4.42
C ALA A 30 2.44 -15.77 -4.40
N ASP A 31 3.06 -15.72 -5.58
CA ASP A 31 4.41 -15.16 -5.73
C ASP A 31 4.35 -13.65 -5.48
N VAL A 32 5.33 -13.08 -4.78
CA VAL A 32 5.29 -11.66 -4.40
C VAL A 32 6.58 -10.92 -4.76
N PHE A 33 6.45 -9.79 -5.44
CA PHE A 33 7.46 -8.74 -5.46
C PHE A 33 7.27 -7.86 -4.23
N ALA A 34 8.15 -8.02 -3.25
CA ALA A 34 8.10 -7.35 -1.96
C ALA A 34 8.89 -6.02 -2.03
N CYS A 35 8.19 -4.91 -2.29
CA CYS A 35 8.81 -3.61 -2.52
C CYS A 35 8.99 -2.85 -1.21
N VAL A 36 10.22 -2.51 -0.87
CA VAL A 36 10.60 -1.75 0.33
C VAL A 36 11.68 -0.72 0.00
N ARG A 37 11.82 0.30 0.87
CA ARG A 37 12.74 1.41 0.62
C ARG A 37 14.20 0.99 0.56
N LYS A 38 14.63 0.11 1.46
CA LYS A 38 16.01 -0.36 1.55
C LYS A 38 16.07 -1.77 2.11
N GLU A 39 17.13 -2.44 1.81
CA GLU A 39 17.45 -3.73 2.41
C GLU A 39 17.74 -3.59 3.91
N THR A 40 17.28 -4.58 4.68
CA THR A 40 17.65 -4.80 6.08
C THR A 40 17.76 -6.30 6.31
N GLU A 41 18.71 -6.73 7.15
CA GLU A 41 18.90 -8.14 7.48
C GLU A 41 17.61 -8.78 8.01
N GLY A 42 16.89 -8.09 8.90
CA GLY A 42 15.63 -8.58 9.45
C GLY A 42 14.56 -8.81 8.39
N PHE A 43 14.41 -7.89 7.40
CA PHE A 43 13.44 -8.08 6.33
C PHE A 43 13.84 -9.21 5.38
N SER A 44 15.13 -9.32 5.03
CA SER A 44 15.62 -10.39 4.17
C SER A 44 15.43 -11.77 4.81
N GLU A 45 15.63 -11.88 6.11
CA GLU A 45 15.38 -13.12 6.86
C GLU A 45 13.88 -13.43 6.97
N ASP A 46 13.03 -12.43 7.26
CA ASP A 46 11.59 -12.61 7.34
C ASP A 46 11.00 -13.17 6.03
N ILE A 47 11.39 -12.61 4.88
CA ILE A 47 10.89 -13.09 3.59
C ILE A 47 11.46 -14.45 3.21
N ARG A 48 12.69 -14.78 3.61
CA ARG A 48 13.29 -16.10 3.41
C ARG A 48 12.52 -17.18 4.18
N ILE A 49 12.25 -16.95 5.47
CA ILE A 49 11.46 -17.85 6.31
C ILE A 49 10.04 -18.01 5.75
N LEU A 50 9.40 -16.91 5.38
CA LEU A 50 8.04 -16.92 4.81
C LEU A 50 7.98 -17.72 3.51
N SER A 51 8.95 -17.51 2.60
CA SER A 51 9.06 -18.22 1.33
C SER A 51 9.24 -19.73 1.57
N GLN A 52 10.12 -20.13 2.47
CA GLN A 52 10.34 -21.55 2.82
C GLN A 52 9.08 -22.21 3.40
N ARG A 53 8.35 -21.50 4.27
CA ARG A 53 7.14 -22.01 4.90
C ARG A 53 5.98 -22.17 3.93
N THR A 54 5.85 -21.26 2.99
CA THR A 54 4.69 -21.19 2.05
C THR A 54 4.96 -21.86 0.71
N GLY A 55 6.23 -22.05 0.34
CA GLY A 55 6.64 -22.60 -0.94
C GLY A 55 6.48 -21.63 -2.13
N VAL A 56 6.19 -20.35 -1.89
CA VAL A 56 6.07 -19.32 -2.93
C VAL A 56 7.36 -18.51 -3.08
N SER A 57 7.54 -17.90 -4.25
CA SER A 57 8.67 -17.00 -4.50
C SER A 57 8.37 -15.61 -3.93
N ILE A 58 9.25 -15.11 -3.05
CA ILE A 58 9.19 -13.71 -2.56
C ILE A 58 10.46 -13.01 -3.01
N THR A 59 10.32 -12.08 -3.94
CA THR A 59 11.44 -11.35 -4.54
C THR A 59 11.47 -9.93 -4.00
N PRO A 60 12.49 -9.52 -3.22
CA PRO A 60 12.61 -8.15 -2.76
C PRO A 60 12.92 -7.20 -3.92
N VAL A 61 12.35 -5.99 -3.87
CA VAL A 61 12.65 -4.90 -4.79
C VAL A 61 12.84 -3.63 -3.97
N TYR A 62 14.01 -3.00 -4.12
CA TYR A 62 14.41 -1.86 -3.28
C TYR A 62 14.34 -0.57 -4.08
N PHE A 63 13.54 0.39 -3.61
CA PHE A 63 13.47 1.76 -4.14
C PHE A 63 12.77 2.71 -3.15
N ASP A 64 13.21 3.96 -3.15
CA ASP A 64 12.57 5.03 -2.39
C ASP A 64 11.55 5.77 -3.26
N PHE A 65 10.33 5.96 -2.75
CA PHE A 65 9.28 6.72 -3.44
C PHE A 65 9.59 8.22 -3.55
N VAL A 66 10.52 8.76 -2.76
CA VAL A 66 10.98 10.16 -2.92
C VAL A 66 11.82 10.32 -4.19
N GLU A 67 12.54 9.26 -4.59
CA GLU A 67 13.50 9.26 -5.68
C GLU A 67 12.87 8.72 -6.96
N LYS A 68 12.41 9.60 -7.82
CA LYS A 68 11.69 9.25 -9.06
C LYS A 68 12.44 8.23 -9.93
N ASP A 69 13.77 8.36 -10.05
CA ASP A 69 14.58 7.44 -10.84
C ASP A 69 14.63 6.04 -10.23
N GLN A 70 14.62 5.95 -8.90
CA GLN A 70 14.52 4.66 -8.21
C GLN A 70 13.15 4.01 -8.43
N VAL A 71 12.06 4.79 -8.46
CA VAL A 71 10.72 4.28 -8.80
C VAL A 71 10.72 3.68 -10.21
N TYR A 72 11.29 4.37 -11.20
CA TYR A 72 11.44 3.81 -12.55
C TYR A 72 12.32 2.56 -12.57
N GLY A 73 13.40 2.54 -11.79
CA GLY A 73 14.26 1.36 -11.61
C GLY A 73 13.50 0.17 -11.05
N GLY A 74 12.69 0.36 -10.01
CA GLY A 74 11.82 -0.66 -9.42
C GLY A 74 10.82 -1.22 -10.43
N ILE A 75 10.14 -0.34 -11.19
CA ILE A 75 9.23 -0.76 -12.28
C ILE A 75 9.98 -1.62 -13.31
N LYS A 76 11.14 -1.16 -13.76
CA LYS A 76 11.98 -1.89 -14.75
C LYS A 76 12.38 -3.27 -14.24
N THR A 77 12.82 -3.35 -12.98
CA THR A 77 13.21 -4.63 -12.34
C THR A 77 12.05 -5.62 -12.36
N ILE A 78 10.85 -5.20 -11.94
CA ILE A 78 9.66 -6.05 -11.91
C ILE A 78 9.28 -6.52 -13.32
N ILE A 79 9.20 -5.61 -14.28
CA ILE A 79 8.80 -5.92 -15.66
C ILE A 79 9.83 -6.82 -16.36
N SER A 80 11.12 -6.65 -16.07
CA SER A 80 12.20 -7.47 -16.65
C SER A 80 12.13 -8.94 -16.26
N SER A 81 11.43 -9.28 -15.17
CA SER A 81 11.16 -10.67 -14.78
C SER A 81 10.28 -11.42 -15.78
N LYS A 82 9.56 -10.70 -16.65
CA LYS A 82 8.56 -11.22 -17.60
C LYS A 82 7.44 -12.03 -16.97
N LYS A 83 7.35 -12.06 -15.63
CA LYS A 83 6.22 -12.69 -14.94
C LYS A 83 4.95 -11.88 -15.20
N ARG A 84 3.82 -12.57 -15.36
CA ARG A 84 2.51 -11.92 -15.36
C ARG A 84 2.28 -11.28 -13.99
N ILE A 85 1.77 -10.06 -13.97
CA ILE A 85 1.38 -9.37 -12.74
C ILE A 85 -0.16 -9.42 -12.64
N ASP A 86 -0.65 -10.06 -11.61
CA ASP A 86 -2.10 -10.22 -11.35
C ASP A 86 -2.63 -9.19 -10.36
N VAL A 87 -1.82 -8.83 -9.35
CA VAL A 87 -2.24 -7.92 -8.28
C VAL A 87 -1.16 -6.86 -8.01
N LEU A 88 -1.59 -5.62 -7.83
CA LEU A 88 -0.77 -4.54 -7.28
C LEU A 88 -1.43 -4.02 -6.00
N VAL A 89 -0.71 -4.04 -4.88
CA VAL A 89 -1.12 -3.38 -3.64
C VAL A 89 -0.23 -2.18 -3.36
N ASN A 90 -0.78 -0.98 -3.53
CA ASN A 90 -0.15 0.28 -3.17
C ASN A 90 -0.42 0.56 -1.69
N ASN A 91 0.53 0.17 -0.83
CA ASN A 91 0.43 0.34 0.61
C ASN A 91 1.47 1.31 1.18
N ALA A 92 2.62 1.48 0.53
CA ALA A 92 3.65 2.40 1.01
C ALA A 92 3.06 3.80 1.29
N GLY A 93 3.49 4.42 2.38
CA GLY A 93 3.03 5.76 2.74
C GLY A 93 3.61 6.22 4.06
N ILE A 94 3.52 7.51 4.29
CA ILE A 94 3.89 8.16 5.54
C ILE A 94 2.69 8.92 6.10
N ALA A 95 2.60 9.03 7.42
CA ALA A 95 1.71 9.96 8.10
C ALA A 95 2.48 11.19 8.55
N SER A 96 1.79 12.30 8.61
CA SER A 96 2.23 13.54 9.22
C SER A 96 1.04 14.14 9.96
N GLY A 97 1.26 14.54 11.18
CA GLY A 97 0.25 15.19 12.04
C GLY A 97 0.74 16.58 12.46
N SER A 98 0.13 17.63 11.90
CA SER A 98 0.43 19.01 12.25
C SER A 98 -0.81 19.87 12.06
N LEU A 99 -1.02 20.84 12.97
CA LEU A 99 -2.11 21.81 12.82
C LEU A 99 -1.90 22.64 11.54
N PHE A 100 -2.98 23.03 10.88
CA PHE A 100 -2.96 23.73 9.60
C PHE A 100 -1.98 24.91 9.56
N GLN A 101 -2.05 25.78 10.57
CA GLN A 101 -1.19 26.96 10.65
C GLN A 101 0.30 26.65 10.89
N MET A 102 0.60 25.45 11.36
CA MET A 102 1.95 25.01 11.71
C MET A 102 2.53 24.04 10.68
N THR A 103 1.77 23.64 9.67
CA THR A 103 2.23 22.68 8.66
C THR A 103 3.13 23.36 7.64
N PRO A 104 4.45 23.05 7.59
CA PRO A 104 5.34 23.62 6.61
C PRO A 104 5.02 23.08 5.21
N LEU A 105 5.15 23.94 4.19
CA LEU A 105 4.85 23.54 2.81
C LEU A 105 5.73 22.38 2.30
N HIS A 106 6.97 22.30 2.74
CA HIS A 106 7.87 21.20 2.34
C HIS A 106 7.39 19.84 2.89
N GLU A 107 6.84 19.83 4.10
CA GLU A 107 6.25 18.62 4.71
C GLU A 107 5.00 18.18 3.94
N LEU A 108 4.10 19.11 3.63
CA LEU A 108 2.94 18.84 2.78
C LEU A 108 3.36 18.23 1.44
N LYS A 109 4.35 18.85 0.76
CA LYS A 109 4.88 18.34 -0.52
C LYS A 109 5.45 16.93 -0.38
N ASN A 110 6.22 16.65 0.68
CA ASN A 110 6.80 15.34 0.93
C ASN A 110 5.73 14.26 1.13
N VAL A 111 4.68 14.57 1.91
CA VAL A 111 3.55 13.65 2.11
C VAL A 111 2.84 13.36 0.78
N PHE A 112 2.57 14.38 -0.04
CA PHE A 112 1.97 14.19 -1.36
C PHE A 112 2.88 13.43 -2.32
N GLU A 113 4.18 13.68 -2.29
CA GLU A 113 5.14 12.96 -3.12
C GLU A 113 5.06 11.45 -2.87
N ILE A 114 5.16 11.03 -1.61
CA ILE A 114 5.18 9.61 -1.26
C ILE A 114 3.80 8.98 -1.37
N ASN A 115 2.76 9.64 -0.83
CA ASN A 115 1.44 9.03 -0.70
C ASN A 115 0.60 9.09 -1.97
N TYR A 116 0.96 9.96 -2.91
CA TYR A 116 0.17 10.19 -4.12
C TYR A 116 1.00 10.18 -5.40
N PHE A 117 1.88 11.16 -5.63
CA PHE A 117 2.53 11.32 -6.94
C PHE A 117 3.35 10.10 -7.34
N SER A 118 4.23 9.64 -6.49
CA SER A 118 5.08 8.48 -6.78
C SER A 118 4.29 7.17 -6.85
N GLN A 119 3.20 7.04 -6.08
CA GLN A 119 2.30 5.89 -6.23
C GLN A 119 1.55 5.91 -7.55
N ILE A 120 1.09 7.09 -8.01
CA ILE A 120 0.48 7.23 -9.35
C ILE A 120 1.49 6.86 -10.43
N LEU A 121 2.72 7.38 -10.34
CA LEU A 121 3.80 7.05 -11.28
C LEU A 121 4.06 5.54 -11.33
N PHE A 122 4.19 4.90 -10.17
CA PHE A 122 4.41 3.45 -10.07
C PHE A 122 3.23 2.67 -10.66
N MET A 123 2.00 3.05 -10.29
CA MET A 123 0.77 2.45 -10.80
C MET A 123 0.64 2.58 -12.33
N GLN A 124 1.00 3.74 -12.90
CA GLN A 124 1.03 3.95 -14.35
C GLN A 124 1.96 2.96 -15.07
N GLY A 125 3.18 2.77 -14.54
CA GLY A 125 4.15 1.84 -15.11
C GLY A 125 3.66 0.39 -15.05
N ILE A 126 3.19 -0.04 -13.89
CA ILE A 126 2.72 -1.43 -13.66
C ILE A 126 1.42 -1.71 -14.42
N SER A 127 0.44 -0.78 -14.40
CA SER A 127 -0.83 -1.00 -15.11
C SER A 127 -0.67 -1.10 -16.63
N ARG A 128 0.27 -0.36 -17.23
CA ARG A 128 0.61 -0.53 -18.66
C ARG A 128 1.09 -1.95 -18.97
N TYR A 129 1.83 -2.56 -18.06
CA TYR A 129 2.27 -3.94 -18.20
C TYR A 129 1.11 -4.94 -17.99
N MET A 130 0.29 -4.74 -16.95
CA MET A 130 -0.89 -5.56 -16.68
C MET A 130 -1.90 -5.52 -17.83
N SER A 131 -2.06 -4.38 -18.51
CA SER A 131 -2.99 -4.22 -19.64
C SER A 131 -2.73 -5.18 -20.80
N ARG A 132 -1.49 -5.66 -20.96
CA ARG A 132 -1.13 -6.67 -21.98
C ARG A 132 -1.78 -8.02 -21.71
N SER A 133 -1.97 -8.38 -20.45
CA SER A 133 -2.62 -9.62 -20.02
C SER A 133 -4.14 -9.52 -19.97
N LYS A 134 -4.70 -8.32 -20.15
CA LYS A 134 -6.14 -7.99 -20.05
C LYS A 134 -6.80 -8.59 -18.79
N ALA A 135 -6.11 -8.52 -17.67
CA ALA A 135 -6.60 -8.98 -16.37
C ALA A 135 -5.72 -8.41 -15.25
N GLY A 136 -6.31 -8.05 -14.14
CA GLY A 136 -5.59 -7.63 -12.95
C GLY A 136 -6.46 -7.00 -11.88
N SER A 137 -5.86 -6.80 -10.72
CA SER A 137 -6.46 -6.06 -9.61
C SER A 137 -5.44 -5.09 -9.02
N ILE A 138 -5.86 -3.85 -8.80
CA ILE A 138 -5.07 -2.82 -8.10
C ILE A 138 -5.82 -2.48 -6.82
N VAL A 139 -5.13 -2.55 -5.69
CA VAL A 139 -5.68 -2.22 -4.36
C VAL A 139 -4.84 -1.09 -3.76
N ASN A 140 -5.46 0.05 -3.55
CA ASN A 140 -4.82 1.21 -2.94
C ASN A 140 -5.16 1.27 -1.45
N ILE A 141 -4.16 1.33 -0.57
CA ILE A 141 -4.38 1.53 0.86
C ILE A 141 -4.48 3.04 1.14
N ALA A 142 -5.71 3.48 1.29
CA ALA A 142 -6.07 4.86 1.61
C ALA A 142 -6.16 5.04 3.16
N SER A 143 -7.11 5.80 3.63
CA SER A 143 -7.42 6.00 5.06
C SER A 143 -8.81 6.64 5.21
N THR A 144 -9.47 6.40 6.35
CA THR A 144 -10.66 7.17 6.74
C THR A 144 -10.38 8.66 6.86
N SER A 145 -9.15 9.08 7.15
CA SER A 145 -8.75 10.50 7.14
C SER A 145 -8.85 11.14 5.74
N GLY A 146 -8.93 10.33 4.68
CA GLY A 146 -9.23 10.82 3.32
C GLY A 146 -10.73 10.99 3.03
N LEU A 147 -11.59 10.57 3.97
CA LEU A 147 -13.05 10.65 3.87
C LEU A 147 -13.63 11.63 4.89
N ILE A 148 -12.98 11.74 6.06
CA ILE A 148 -13.43 12.54 7.18
C ILE A 148 -12.31 13.50 7.58
N GLY A 149 -12.61 14.80 7.62
CA GLY A 149 -11.65 15.82 8.06
C GLY A 149 -11.48 15.82 9.58
N GLU A 150 -10.24 15.67 10.02
CA GLU A 150 -9.86 15.73 11.43
C GLU A 150 -8.75 16.75 11.65
N SER A 151 -8.74 17.39 12.82
CA SER A 151 -7.68 18.34 13.18
C SER A 151 -6.32 17.65 13.15
N GLY A 152 -5.32 18.30 12.54
CA GLY A 152 -3.95 17.80 12.44
C GLY A 152 -3.70 16.82 11.30
N THR A 153 -4.71 16.47 10.49
CA THR A 153 -4.54 15.47 9.41
C THR A 153 -4.51 16.08 8.00
N MET A 154 -4.40 17.41 7.88
CA MET A 154 -4.57 18.10 6.59
C MET A 154 -3.67 17.54 5.49
N SER A 155 -2.37 17.38 5.71
CA SER A 155 -1.43 16.86 4.70
C SER A 155 -1.73 15.41 4.36
N TYR A 156 -1.85 14.57 5.38
CA TYR A 156 -2.11 13.15 5.23
C TYR A 156 -3.48 12.86 4.64
N GLY A 157 -4.53 13.42 5.24
CA GLY A 157 -5.91 13.22 4.82
C GLY A 157 -6.14 13.67 3.38
N SER A 158 -5.62 14.85 3.00
CA SER A 158 -5.72 15.34 1.63
C SER A 158 -5.02 14.42 0.61
N SER A 159 -3.83 13.88 0.94
CA SER A 159 -3.14 12.93 0.07
C SER A 159 -3.93 11.63 -0.12
N LYS A 160 -4.57 11.14 0.95
CA LYS A 160 -5.42 9.93 0.89
C LYS A 160 -6.75 10.18 0.20
N ALA A 161 -7.34 11.37 0.33
CA ALA A 161 -8.52 11.80 -0.43
C ALA A 161 -8.21 11.85 -1.93
N ALA A 162 -7.05 12.40 -2.32
CA ALA A 162 -6.58 12.41 -3.71
C ALA A 162 -6.44 10.98 -4.26
N LEU A 163 -5.88 10.05 -3.48
CA LEU A 163 -5.73 8.64 -3.87
C LEU A 163 -7.09 7.95 -4.03
N ILE A 164 -8.05 8.22 -3.14
CA ILE A 164 -9.43 7.70 -3.23
C ILE A 164 -10.10 8.19 -4.51
N TYR A 165 -9.98 9.47 -4.82
CA TYR A 165 -10.56 10.01 -6.05
C TYR A 165 -9.90 9.42 -7.30
N ALA A 166 -8.56 9.40 -7.33
CA ALA A 166 -7.80 8.81 -8.44
C ALA A 166 -8.17 7.33 -8.66
N THR A 167 -8.40 6.57 -7.58
CA THR A 167 -8.84 5.16 -7.68
C THR A 167 -10.11 5.02 -8.53
N LYS A 168 -11.10 5.88 -8.33
CA LYS A 168 -12.37 5.87 -9.08
C LYS A 168 -12.17 6.14 -10.56
N THR A 169 -11.36 7.15 -10.89
CA THR A 169 -11.05 7.53 -12.28
C THR A 169 -10.25 6.42 -12.98
N ILE A 170 -9.21 5.92 -12.32
CA ILE A 170 -8.36 4.86 -12.86
C ILE A 170 -9.15 3.56 -13.08
N ALA A 171 -10.09 3.23 -12.19
CA ALA A 171 -10.98 2.08 -12.36
C ALA A 171 -11.81 2.20 -13.65
N SER A 172 -12.36 3.38 -13.92
CA SER A 172 -13.12 3.65 -15.16
C SER A 172 -12.23 3.49 -16.40
N GLU A 173 -10.99 4.01 -16.36
CA GLU A 173 -10.08 3.97 -17.51
C GLU A 173 -9.52 2.55 -17.79
N LEU A 174 -9.21 1.80 -16.73
CA LEU A 174 -8.59 0.48 -16.83
C LEU A 174 -9.60 -0.66 -16.99
N GLY A 175 -10.89 -0.42 -16.78
CA GLY A 175 -11.96 -1.40 -16.93
C GLY A 175 -11.98 -2.07 -18.32
N LYS A 176 -11.69 -1.30 -19.39
CA LYS A 176 -11.56 -1.83 -20.76
C LYS A 176 -10.45 -2.88 -20.93
N PHE A 177 -9.49 -2.92 -20.01
CA PHE A 177 -8.43 -3.94 -19.95
C PHE A 177 -8.75 -5.04 -18.94
N ASN A 178 -9.97 -5.10 -18.41
CA ASN A 178 -10.36 -6.04 -17.36
C ASN A 178 -9.46 -5.96 -16.11
N ILE A 179 -9.04 -4.72 -15.74
CA ILE A 179 -8.29 -4.43 -14.53
C ILE A 179 -9.23 -3.72 -13.56
N ARG A 180 -9.46 -4.32 -12.41
CA ARG A 180 -10.21 -3.70 -11.31
C ARG A 180 -9.29 -2.79 -10.49
N VAL A 181 -9.80 -1.67 -10.01
CA VAL A 181 -9.05 -0.77 -9.12
C VAL A 181 -9.95 -0.39 -7.95
N ASN A 182 -9.50 -0.69 -6.74
CA ASN A 182 -10.24 -0.46 -5.51
C ASN A 182 -9.35 0.25 -4.48
N ALA A 183 -9.97 0.93 -3.52
CA ALA A 183 -9.30 1.49 -2.36
C ALA A 183 -9.87 0.90 -1.07
N ILE A 184 -9.00 0.59 -0.12
CA ILE A 184 -9.36 0.29 1.25
C ILE A 184 -9.04 1.55 2.07
N ALA A 185 -9.98 1.99 2.89
CA ALA A 185 -9.81 3.14 3.78
C ALA A 185 -9.83 2.68 5.26
N PRO A 186 -8.71 2.13 5.77
CA PRO A 186 -8.66 1.72 7.15
C PRO A 186 -8.82 2.92 8.09
N SER A 187 -9.44 2.68 9.25
CA SER A 187 -9.38 3.57 10.40
C SER A 187 -8.08 3.32 11.17
N VAL A 188 -8.01 3.78 12.41
CA VAL A 188 -6.86 3.54 13.29
C VAL A 188 -6.54 2.05 13.34
N THR A 189 -5.32 1.69 12.91
CA THR A 189 -4.88 0.30 12.79
C THR A 189 -3.62 0.09 13.61
N ARG A 190 -3.52 -1.00 14.37
CA ARG A 190 -2.40 -1.31 15.27
C ARG A 190 -1.12 -1.58 14.48
N THR A 191 -0.28 -0.57 14.37
CA THR A 191 0.98 -0.53 13.63
C THR A 191 1.96 0.42 14.32
N ASP A 192 3.23 0.45 13.90
CA ASP A 192 4.19 1.44 14.42
C ASP A 192 3.67 2.88 14.33
N MET A 193 2.86 3.19 13.32
CA MET A 193 2.21 4.50 13.15
C MET A 193 1.17 4.77 14.26
N TYR A 194 0.48 3.73 14.71
CA TYR A 194 -0.43 3.79 15.85
C TYR A 194 0.31 4.09 17.16
N ASP A 195 1.48 3.46 17.35
CA ASP A 195 2.29 3.64 18.57
C ASP A 195 2.92 5.04 18.64
N GLN A 196 3.16 5.67 17.49
CA GLN A 196 3.67 7.04 17.38
C GLN A 196 2.60 8.13 17.54
N MET A 197 1.31 7.77 17.55
CA MET A 197 0.23 8.74 17.75
C MET A 197 0.18 9.24 19.18
N ASP A 198 -0.19 10.50 19.34
CA ASP A 198 -0.59 11.03 20.64
C ASP A 198 -1.72 10.19 21.25
N GLU A 199 -1.57 9.84 22.53
CA GLU A 199 -2.50 8.92 23.21
C GLU A 199 -3.94 9.46 23.23
N LYS A 200 -4.11 10.78 23.43
CA LYS A 200 -5.42 11.41 23.48
C LYS A 200 -6.11 11.39 22.12
N ALA A 201 -5.35 11.68 21.05
CA ALA A 201 -5.85 11.59 19.69
C ALA A 201 -6.21 10.14 19.32
N ARG A 202 -5.39 9.18 19.69
CA ARG A 202 -5.60 7.75 19.49
C ARG A 202 -6.87 7.26 20.18
N ASN A 203 -7.04 7.58 21.47
CA ASN A 203 -8.22 7.18 22.24
C ASN A 203 -9.51 7.78 21.66
N LYS A 204 -9.47 9.06 21.23
CA LYS A 204 -10.61 9.69 20.55
C LYS A 204 -11.03 8.94 19.29
N LEU A 205 -10.08 8.50 18.46
CA LEU A 205 -10.37 7.72 17.26
C LEU A 205 -10.97 6.35 17.59
N ILE A 206 -10.46 5.68 18.63
CA ILE A 206 -11.02 4.41 19.11
C ILE A 206 -12.44 4.59 19.63
N GLU A 207 -12.68 5.63 20.41
CA GLU A 207 -14.00 5.95 20.95
C GLU A 207 -15.02 6.32 19.86
N SER A 208 -14.57 6.93 18.77
CA SER A 208 -15.43 7.24 17.62
C SER A 208 -15.78 6.00 16.78
N SER A 209 -14.99 4.94 16.88
CA SER A 209 -15.25 3.67 16.18
C SER A 209 -16.43 2.93 16.81
N ALA A 210 -17.29 2.34 15.99
CA ALA A 210 -18.41 1.54 16.46
C ALA A 210 -17.97 0.33 17.30
N LEU A 211 -16.86 -0.32 16.92
CA LEU A 211 -16.32 -1.49 17.64
C LEU A 211 -15.43 -1.14 18.83
N LYS A 212 -15.17 0.15 19.09
CA LYS A 212 -14.40 0.64 20.25
C LYS A 212 -13.01 -0.05 20.39
N ARG A 213 -12.41 -0.42 19.29
CA ARG A 213 -11.05 -0.98 19.23
C ARG A 213 -10.32 -0.56 17.96
N PRO A 214 -8.99 -0.55 17.94
CA PRO A 214 -8.24 -0.40 16.70
C PRO A 214 -8.48 -1.63 15.79
N CYS A 215 -8.31 -1.41 14.49
CA CYS A 215 -8.26 -2.48 13.51
C CYS A 215 -6.91 -3.22 13.63
N GLU A 216 -6.91 -4.53 13.44
CA GLU A 216 -5.67 -5.30 13.34
C GLU A 216 -5.19 -5.32 11.88
N PRO A 217 -3.86 -5.29 11.61
CA PRO A 217 -3.32 -5.31 10.25
C PRO A 217 -3.84 -6.46 9.39
N VAL A 218 -4.07 -7.63 9.99
CA VAL A 218 -4.60 -8.81 9.30
C VAL A 218 -6.04 -8.60 8.81
N GLU A 219 -6.84 -7.78 9.48
CA GLU A 219 -8.21 -7.47 9.04
C GLU A 219 -8.18 -6.68 7.72
N VAL A 220 -7.24 -5.73 7.60
CA VAL A 220 -7.01 -5.00 6.34
C VAL A 220 -6.45 -5.94 5.26
N ALA A 221 -5.54 -6.84 5.63
CA ALA A 221 -4.97 -7.82 4.71
C ALA A 221 -6.02 -8.77 4.14
N ASN A 222 -7.01 -9.20 4.94
CA ASN A 222 -8.12 -10.03 4.48
C ASN A 222 -9.02 -9.30 3.47
N VAL A 223 -9.26 -7.99 3.66
CA VAL A 223 -9.99 -7.18 2.66
C VAL A 223 -9.17 -7.04 1.38
N ALA A 224 -7.84 -6.84 1.50
CA ALA A 224 -6.95 -6.80 0.33
C ALA A 224 -6.97 -8.14 -0.43
N LEU A 225 -6.98 -9.26 0.27
CA LEU A 225 -7.10 -10.60 -0.32
C LEU A 225 -8.43 -10.79 -1.07
N PHE A 226 -9.53 -10.31 -0.49
CA PHE A 226 -10.86 -10.37 -1.12
C PHE A 226 -10.91 -9.54 -2.41
N LEU A 227 -10.23 -8.41 -2.45
CA LEU A 227 -10.18 -7.53 -3.61
C LEU A 227 -9.15 -7.98 -4.67
N ALA A 228 -8.22 -8.84 -4.33
CA ALA A 228 -7.18 -9.37 -5.22
C ALA A 228 -7.76 -10.39 -6.20
#